data_81c8b986da0362e3249cba39a1032407
#
_entry.id   81c8b986da0362e3249cba39a1032407
#
_cell.length_a   1.000
_cell.length_b   1.000
_cell.length_c   1.000
_cell.angle_alpha   90.00
_cell.angle_beta   90.00
_cell.angle_gamma   90.00
#
_symmetry.space_group_name_H-M   'P 1'
#
loop_
_entity.id
_entity.type
_entity.pdbx_description
1 polymer ?
#
loop_
_entity_poly.entity_id
_entity_poly.type
_entity_poly.pdbx_seq_one_letter_code
_entity_poly.pdbx_strand_id
1 'polypeptide(L)'
;MNKNRIYILSQPIQTGKTTLLLNWVSNQPDIGGILTPDVDGKRMLYDISTQTRYTLQLPDDAEGIRIGRFVFDVHAFDTAQRILRACMQKNYTWTVADEVGRLEMDESKGLEPAIREVIDYFKQPGETKLLLVIRDYLLQQAISHYGLQEAEILPRSFFGDTTDETKKPMGLVLCGGKSTRMGRDKAFIQYHHKPQYAYMADMLNRFCKSVFISCADHQFPLLMPGYKGLIDSATFADAGPLTGLLTAQEAVPEESWLVVGCDYPYLITADLDKLVSARSEMYDAVCYRHPHSQMDEPLIALYEKTGISKLVHAFAEGRHSLRHELANMTVQRLLPDDSNRLQSVDYSS
;
A
#
# COMPACT_ATOMS: atom_id res chain seq x y z
N MET A 1 25.45 -28.66 0.17
CA MET A 1 24.41 -27.85 -0.50
C MET A 1 24.70 -26.41 -0.15
N ASN A 2 25.03 -25.56 -1.11
CA ASN A 2 25.19 -24.11 -0.88
C ASN A 2 23.83 -23.56 -0.47
N LYS A 3 23.71 -23.14 0.79
CA LYS A 3 22.49 -22.53 1.30
C LYS A 3 22.44 -21.10 0.75
N ASN A 4 21.36 -20.74 0.05
CA ASN A 4 21.17 -19.38 -0.43
C ASN A 4 21.26 -18.40 0.77
N ARG A 5 22.00 -17.31 0.60
CA ARG A 5 22.25 -16.31 1.64
C ARG A 5 21.70 -14.94 1.30
N ILE A 6 21.20 -14.75 0.10
CA ILE A 6 20.70 -13.46 -0.40
C ILE A 6 19.18 -13.54 -0.51
N TYR A 7 18.53 -12.63 0.14
CA TYR A 7 17.08 -12.49 0.23
C TYR A 7 16.68 -11.11 -0.26
N ILE A 8 15.50 -11.01 -0.87
CA ILE A 8 14.97 -9.76 -1.41
C ILE A 8 13.59 -9.49 -0.81
N LEU A 9 13.40 -8.28 -0.31
CA LEU A 9 12.08 -7.70 -0.08
C LEU A 9 11.76 -6.76 -1.24
N SER A 10 10.81 -7.15 -2.08
CA SER A 10 10.38 -6.32 -3.21
C SER A 10 8.90 -5.98 -3.08
N GLN A 11 8.59 -4.68 -3.11
CA GLN A 11 7.25 -4.16 -2.88
C GLN A 11 7.07 -2.84 -3.64
N PRO A 12 5.83 -2.44 -4.00
CA PRO A 12 5.53 -1.12 -4.54
C PRO A 12 6.01 0.03 -3.66
N ILE A 13 6.11 1.21 -4.24
CA ILE A 13 6.46 2.44 -3.51
C ILE A 13 5.37 2.76 -2.48
N GLN A 14 5.74 3.32 -1.32
CA GLN A 14 4.83 3.78 -0.26
C GLN A 14 3.94 2.67 0.35
N THR A 15 4.42 1.44 0.40
CA THR A 15 3.72 0.31 1.04
C THR A 15 4.15 0.07 2.49
N GLY A 16 4.76 1.05 3.14
CA GLY A 16 5.20 0.92 4.54
C GLY A 16 6.39 -0.02 4.75
N LYS A 17 7.18 -0.36 3.70
CA LYS A 17 8.35 -1.25 3.82
C LYS A 17 9.32 -0.86 4.93
N THR A 18 9.68 0.40 4.98
CA THR A 18 10.69 0.87 5.95
C THR A 18 10.15 0.81 7.37
N THR A 19 8.87 1.12 7.60
CA THR A 19 8.21 0.93 8.92
C THR A 19 8.19 -0.54 9.32
N LEU A 20 7.83 -1.42 8.40
CA LEU A 20 7.85 -2.88 8.60
C LEU A 20 9.25 -3.35 8.99
N LEU A 21 10.27 -2.91 8.25
CA LEU A 21 11.65 -3.28 8.53
C LEU A 21 12.17 -2.69 9.84
N LEU A 22 11.81 -1.45 10.19
CA LEU A 22 12.17 -0.86 11.50
C LEU A 22 11.62 -1.71 12.64
N ASN A 23 10.36 -2.14 12.57
CA ASN A 23 9.75 -3.00 13.56
C ASN A 23 10.44 -4.39 13.59
N TRP A 24 10.74 -4.94 12.43
CA TRP A 24 11.40 -6.24 12.35
C TRP A 24 12.82 -6.20 12.92
N VAL A 25 13.65 -5.24 12.53
CA VAL A 25 15.04 -5.13 13.03
C VAL A 25 15.10 -4.85 14.52
N SER A 26 14.12 -4.12 15.10
CA SER A 26 14.06 -3.85 16.53
C SER A 26 13.81 -5.11 17.38
N ASN A 27 13.27 -6.16 16.77
CA ASN A 27 12.95 -7.43 17.42
C ASN A 27 13.95 -8.55 17.07
N GLN A 28 15.02 -8.25 16.33
CA GLN A 28 16.03 -9.22 15.95
C GLN A 28 17.34 -8.97 16.72
N PRO A 29 17.93 -9.99 17.34
CA PRO A 29 19.30 -9.89 17.83
C PRO A 29 20.29 -9.94 16.66
N ASP A 30 21.45 -9.34 16.84
CA ASP A 30 22.61 -9.46 15.95
C ASP A 30 22.32 -9.14 14.48
N ILE A 31 21.68 -7.98 14.25
CA ILE A 31 21.38 -7.46 12.94
C ILE A 31 22.16 -6.17 12.66
N GLY A 32 22.67 -6.01 11.43
CA GLY A 32 23.39 -4.83 11.00
C GLY A 32 22.94 -4.36 9.63
N GLY A 33 23.53 -3.25 9.16
CA GLY A 33 23.20 -2.66 7.87
C GLY A 33 22.51 -1.31 8.00
N ILE A 34 21.76 -0.95 6.96
CA ILE A 34 21.16 0.37 6.83
C ILE A 34 19.66 0.28 6.48
N LEU A 35 18.89 1.23 7.00
CA LEU A 35 17.54 1.57 6.55
C LEU A 35 17.47 3.05 6.17
N THR A 36 16.48 3.42 5.37
CA THR A 36 16.27 4.80 4.91
C THR A 36 14.87 5.31 5.27
N PRO A 37 14.55 5.45 6.58
CA PRO A 37 13.25 5.91 7.03
C PRO A 37 12.97 7.35 6.63
N ASP A 38 11.69 7.62 6.37
CA ASP A 38 11.17 8.98 6.29
C ASP A 38 10.82 9.44 7.72
N VAL A 39 11.41 10.55 8.14
CA VAL A 39 11.18 11.17 9.44
C VAL A 39 10.80 12.63 9.19
N ASP A 40 9.60 13.03 9.60
CA ASP A 40 9.07 14.37 9.41
C ASP A 40 9.14 14.85 7.94
N GLY A 41 8.86 13.93 6.99
CA GLY A 41 8.87 14.22 5.55
C GLY A 41 10.25 14.32 4.92
N LYS A 42 11.33 13.94 5.65
CA LYS A 42 12.71 13.90 5.14
C LYS A 42 13.32 12.51 5.28
N ARG A 43 14.03 12.08 4.26
CA ARG A 43 14.79 10.83 4.31
C ARG A 43 15.98 10.93 5.23
N MET A 44 16.12 9.94 6.10
CA MET A 44 17.26 9.76 6.98
C MET A 44 17.98 8.47 6.64
N LEU A 45 19.29 8.41 6.81
CA LEU A 45 20.05 7.16 6.87
C LEU A 45 20.02 6.66 8.32
N TYR A 46 19.68 5.42 8.53
CA TYR A 46 19.64 4.77 9.84
C TYR A 46 20.62 3.58 9.87
N ASP A 47 21.65 3.69 10.72
CA ASP A 47 22.54 2.56 11.05
C ASP A 47 21.83 1.65 12.05
N ILE A 48 21.52 0.43 11.64
CA ILE A 48 20.78 -0.55 12.44
C ILE A 48 21.56 -0.96 13.67
N SER A 49 22.90 -1.16 13.54
CA SER A 49 23.74 -1.70 14.58
C SER A 49 23.98 -0.73 15.73
N THR A 50 24.09 0.55 15.44
CA THR A 50 24.34 1.62 16.42
C THR A 50 23.07 2.40 16.76
N GLN A 51 21.98 2.16 16.06
CA GLN A 51 20.72 2.90 16.17
C GLN A 51 20.88 4.42 15.91
N THR A 52 21.90 4.79 15.14
CA THR A 52 22.22 6.17 14.83
C THR A 52 21.54 6.63 13.53
N ARG A 53 21.02 7.85 13.54
CA ARG A 53 20.42 8.48 12.36
C ARG A 53 21.33 9.58 11.82
N TYR A 54 21.45 9.64 10.50
CA TYR A 54 22.20 10.68 9.78
C TYR A 54 21.24 11.34 8.78
N THR A 55 21.43 12.64 8.55
CA THR A 55 20.67 13.35 7.51
C THR A 55 21.06 12.78 6.14
N LEU A 56 20.09 12.27 5.39
CA LEU A 56 20.30 11.77 4.04
C LEU A 56 19.75 12.75 3.01
N GLN A 57 18.54 13.26 3.22
CA GLN A 57 17.92 14.24 2.33
C GLN A 57 18.21 15.66 2.81
N LEU A 58 18.78 16.47 1.92
CA LEU A 58 19.09 17.88 2.14
C LEU A 58 17.95 18.79 1.66
N PRO A 59 17.95 20.08 2.03
CA PRO A 59 17.11 21.09 1.39
C PRO A 59 17.31 21.16 -0.12
N ASP A 60 16.30 21.61 -0.87
CA ASP A 60 16.29 21.60 -2.34
C ASP A 60 17.36 22.53 -2.96
N ASP A 61 17.84 23.53 -2.21
CA ASP A 61 18.87 24.50 -2.58
C ASP A 61 20.29 24.11 -2.15
N ALA A 62 20.45 22.97 -1.46
CA ALA A 62 21.76 22.50 -1.01
C ALA A 62 22.58 21.87 -2.15
N GLU A 63 23.90 21.82 -1.96
CA GLU A 63 24.81 21.03 -2.81
C GLU A 63 24.73 19.55 -2.45
N GLY A 64 24.58 18.67 -3.46
CA GLY A 64 24.47 17.23 -3.25
C GLY A 64 24.10 16.45 -4.52
N ILE A 65 23.83 15.16 -4.36
CA ILE A 65 23.34 14.30 -5.46
C ILE A 65 21.86 14.55 -5.66
N ARG A 66 21.48 15.01 -6.86
CA ARG A 66 20.08 15.26 -7.21
C ARG A 66 19.44 14.02 -7.84
N ILE A 67 18.37 13.53 -7.23
CA ILE A 67 17.56 12.41 -7.74
C ILE A 67 16.10 12.89 -7.85
N GLY A 68 15.65 13.13 -9.08
CA GLY A 68 14.36 13.75 -9.32
C GLY A 68 14.30 15.16 -8.70
N ARG A 69 13.35 15.38 -7.79
CA ARG A 69 13.20 16.66 -7.07
C ARG A 69 14.03 16.77 -5.77
N PHE A 70 14.60 15.66 -5.31
CA PHE A 70 15.29 15.60 -4.01
C PHE A 70 16.80 15.77 -4.15
N VAL A 71 17.43 16.36 -3.14
CA VAL A 71 18.88 16.49 -3.01
C VAL A 71 19.34 15.60 -1.85
N PHE A 72 20.39 14.83 -2.08
CA PHE A 72 20.93 13.89 -1.09
C PHE A 72 22.38 14.20 -0.76
N ASP A 73 22.73 13.97 0.51
CA ASP A 73 24.08 14.21 1.04
C ASP A 73 25.05 13.11 0.56
N VAL A 74 26.11 13.51 -0.11
CA VAL A 74 27.19 12.59 -0.56
C VAL A 74 27.86 11.90 0.64
N HIS A 75 28.09 12.61 1.74
CA HIS A 75 28.71 12.05 2.94
C HIS A 75 27.83 11.02 3.65
N ALA A 76 26.52 11.14 3.52
CA ALA A 76 25.61 10.11 4.02
C ALA A 76 25.74 8.80 3.22
N PHE A 77 25.92 8.87 1.91
CA PHE A 77 26.22 7.69 1.09
C PHE A 77 27.58 7.08 1.43
N ASP A 78 28.63 7.87 1.65
CA ASP A 78 29.93 7.37 2.11
C ASP A 78 29.80 6.66 3.46
N THR A 79 28.98 7.22 4.35
CA THR A 79 28.69 6.61 5.64
C THR A 79 27.94 5.28 5.47
N ALA A 80 26.90 5.24 4.61
CA ALA A 80 26.15 4.04 4.31
C ALA A 80 27.03 2.91 3.74
N GLN A 81 27.90 3.26 2.78
CA GLN A 81 28.88 2.32 2.20
C GLN A 81 29.83 1.75 3.24
N ARG A 82 30.35 2.61 4.15
CA ARG A 82 31.22 2.17 5.25
C ARG A 82 30.51 1.23 6.20
N ILE A 83 29.23 1.49 6.57
CA ILE A 83 28.41 0.62 7.41
C ILE A 83 28.24 -0.73 6.74
N LEU A 84 27.86 -0.76 5.46
CA LEU A 84 27.66 -1.99 4.70
C LEU A 84 28.93 -2.85 4.61
N ARG A 85 30.10 -2.23 4.32
CA ARG A 85 31.40 -2.92 4.34
C ARG A 85 31.77 -3.48 5.70
N ALA A 86 31.47 -2.73 6.78
CA ALA A 86 31.74 -3.21 8.14
C ALA A 86 30.91 -4.45 8.50
N CYS A 87 29.72 -4.62 7.92
CA CYS A 87 28.88 -5.80 8.14
C CYS A 87 29.51 -7.09 7.63
N MET A 88 30.35 -7.05 6.59
CA MET A 88 31.07 -8.23 6.08
C MET A 88 32.11 -8.77 7.08
N GLN A 89 32.56 -7.94 8.03
CA GLN A 89 33.55 -8.29 9.06
C GLN A 89 32.91 -8.70 10.39
N LYS A 90 31.60 -8.57 10.51
CA LYS A 90 30.83 -8.87 11.72
C LYS A 90 29.91 -10.06 11.46
N ASN A 91 29.74 -10.90 12.49
CA ASN A 91 28.90 -12.09 12.42
C ASN A 91 27.42 -11.76 12.71
N TYR A 92 26.86 -10.78 12.00
CA TYR A 92 25.43 -10.50 12.08
C TYR A 92 24.62 -11.67 11.50
N THR A 93 23.53 -12.05 12.16
CA THR A 93 22.58 -13.01 11.59
C THR A 93 22.01 -12.48 10.25
N TRP A 94 21.72 -11.19 10.21
CA TRP A 94 21.25 -10.48 9.02
C TRP A 94 22.01 -9.18 8.78
N THR A 95 22.35 -8.94 7.52
CA THR A 95 22.76 -7.61 7.02
C THR A 95 21.64 -7.08 6.13
N VAL A 96 21.22 -5.84 6.34
CA VAL A 96 20.14 -5.19 5.59
C VAL A 96 20.71 -4.06 4.74
N ALA A 97 20.36 -4.01 3.46
CA ALA A 97 20.64 -2.89 2.57
C ALA A 97 19.32 -2.39 1.96
N ASP A 98 18.83 -1.26 2.48
CA ASP A 98 17.59 -0.62 2.04
C ASP A 98 17.83 0.32 0.85
N GLU A 99 16.84 0.37 -0.05
CA GLU A 99 16.79 1.26 -1.23
C GLU A 99 17.89 1.07 -2.29
N VAL A 100 18.20 -0.17 -2.64
CA VAL A 100 18.96 -0.44 -3.88
C VAL A 100 18.10 -0.03 -5.09
N GLY A 101 18.54 0.96 -5.84
CA GLY A 101 17.74 1.63 -6.85
C GLY A 101 18.47 2.00 -8.13
N ARG A 102 17.91 2.96 -8.86
CA ARG A 102 18.47 3.43 -10.14
C ARG A 102 19.83 4.09 -10.00
N LEU A 103 20.06 4.78 -8.89
CA LEU A 103 21.32 5.48 -8.67
C LEU A 103 22.51 4.50 -8.68
N GLU A 104 22.32 3.32 -8.08
CA GLU A 104 23.28 2.24 -8.03
C GLU A 104 23.44 1.57 -9.40
N MET A 105 22.33 1.23 -10.05
CA MET A 105 22.33 0.41 -11.28
C MET A 105 22.65 1.22 -12.55
N ASP A 106 22.15 2.46 -12.64
CA ASP A 106 22.28 3.27 -13.87
C ASP A 106 23.48 4.23 -13.81
N GLU A 107 23.85 4.74 -12.63
CA GLU A 107 24.87 5.77 -12.46
C GLU A 107 26.09 5.29 -11.68
N SER A 108 26.08 4.09 -11.12
CA SER A 108 27.13 3.54 -10.26
C SER A 108 27.51 4.51 -9.11
N LYS A 109 26.51 5.15 -8.51
CA LYS A 109 26.62 6.09 -7.40
C LYS A 109 25.83 5.57 -6.18
N GLY A 110 25.67 6.40 -5.15
CA GLY A 110 24.91 6.07 -3.97
C GLY A 110 25.58 4.98 -3.14
N LEU A 111 24.98 3.79 -3.07
CA LEU A 111 25.53 2.65 -2.34
C LEU A 111 26.63 1.92 -3.11
N GLU A 112 26.80 2.19 -4.42
CA GLU A 112 27.93 1.63 -5.18
C GLU A 112 29.25 2.33 -4.81
N PRO A 113 30.41 1.62 -4.82
CA PRO A 113 30.54 0.21 -5.17
C PRO A 113 30.27 -0.78 -4.01
N ALA A 114 30.02 -0.29 -2.80
CA ALA A 114 29.91 -1.14 -1.60
C ALA A 114 28.79 -2.19 -1.70
N ILE A 115 27.67 -1.85 -2.33
CA ILE A 115 26.56 -2.81 -2.45
C ILE A 115 26.96 -4.04 -3.30
N ARG A 116 27.74 -3.84 -4.36
CA ARG A 116 28.27 -4.93 -5.18
C ARG A 116 29.26 -5.79 -4.39
N GLU A 117 30.18 -5.20 -3.68
CA GLU A 117 31.14 -5.89 -2.81
C GLU A 117 30.40 -6.76 -1.77
N VAL A 118 29.34 -6.23 -1.17
CA VAL A 118 28.50 -6.93 -0.18
C VAL A 118 27.75 -8.09 -0.84
N ILE A 119 27.12 -7.88 -1.99
CA ILE A 119 26.44 -8.94 -2.73
C ILE A 119 27.41 -10.06 -3.08
N ASP A 120 28.59 -9.73 -3.62
CA ASP A 120 29.58 -10.74 -4.00
C ASP A 120 30.14 -11.52 -2.80
N TYR A 121 30.29 -10.86 -1.65
CA TYR A 121 30.62 -11.53 -0.39
C TYR A 121 29.53 -12.53 0.03
N PHE A 122 28.25 -12.15 -0.05
CA PHE A 122 27.14 -13.02 0.35
C PHE A 122 26.80 -14.12 -0.69
N LYS A 123 27.34 -14.07 -1.91
CA LYS A 123 27.32 -15.19 -2.86
C LYS A 123 28.26 -16.33 -2.45
N GLN A 124 29.26 -16.05 -1.60
CA GLN A 124 30.15 -17.08 -1.09
C GLN A 124 29.47 -17.91 0.01
N PRO A 125 29.87 -19.17 0.26
CA PRO A 125 29.33 -19.98 1.35
C PRO A 125 29.49 -19.30 2.72
N GLY A 126 28.48 -19.40 3.56
CA GLY A 126 28.49 -18.82 4.92
C GLY A 126 27.14 -18.98 5.62
N GLU A 127 27.05 -18.49 6.87
CA GLU A 127 25.84 -18.63 7.69
C GLU A 127 25.04 -17.32 7.81
N THR A 128 25.70 -16.18 7.68
CA THR A 128 25.08 -14.86 7.74
C THR A 128 24.27 -14.57 6.45
N LYS A 129 23.23 -13.77 6.55
CA LYS A 129 22.26 -13.51 5.47
C LYS A 129 22.24 -12.04 5.09
N LEU A 130 22.01 -11.78 3.79
CA LEU A 130 21.79 -10.44 3.24
C LEU A 130 20.33 -10.25 2.85
N LEU A 131 19.72 -9.19 3.31
CA LEU A 131 18.43 -8.71 2.85
C LEU A 131 18.62 -7.45 2.01
N LEU A 132 18.23 -7.53 0.74
CA LEU A 132 18.17 -6.40 -0.18
C LEU A 132 16.73 -5.90 -0.27
N VAL A 133 16.52 -4.60 -0.13
CA VAL A 133 15.22 -3.98 -0.34
C VAL A 133 15.22 -3.27 -1.68
N ILE A 134 14.41 -3.78 -2.60
CA ILE A 134 14.38 -3.34 -4.00
C ILE A 134 12.95 -2.95 -4.36
N ARG A 135 12.78 -1.87 -5.11
CA ARG A 135 11.47 -1.47 -5.64
C ARG A 135 10.97 -2.49 -6.66
N ASP A 136 9.69 -2.81 -6.65
CA ASP A 136 9.09 -3.85 -7.49
C ASP A 136 9.37 -3.66 -8.99
N TYR A 137 9.26 -2.44 -9.50
CA TYR A 137 9.51 -2.13 -10.90
C TYR A 137 11.00 -2.23 -11.31
N LEU A 138 11.93 -2.28 -10.34
CA LEU A 138 13.37 -2.44 -10.56
C LEU A 138 13.85 -3.88 -10.32
N LEU A 139 13.00 -4.77 -9.82
CA LEU A 139 13.39 -6.11 -9.39
C LEU A 139 14.10 -6.90 -10.48
N GLN A 140 13.53 -6.95 -11.68
CA GLN A 140 14.12 -7.72 -12.79
C GLN A 140 15.45 -7.14 -13.27
N GLN A 141 15.55 -5.80 -13.29
CA GLN A 141 16.79 -5.10 -13.61
C GLN A 141 17.87 -5.40 -12.57
N ALA A 142 17.55 -5.34 -11.28
CA ALA A 142 18.47 -5.64 -10.19
C ALA A 142 18.93 -7.11 -10.20
N ILE A 143 18.01 -8.05 -10.45
CA ILE A 143 18.36 -9.48 -10.60
C ILE A 143 19.39 -9.68 -11.71
N SER A 144 19.19 -9.05 -12.87
CA SER A 144 20.12 -9.14 -13.99
C SER A 144 21.44 -8.43 -13.71
N HIS A 145 21.39 -7.21 -13.15
CA HIS A 145 22.54 -6.34 -12.92
C HIS A 145 23.53 -6.90 -11.88
N TYR A 146 22.99 -7.48 -10.81
CA TYR A 146 23.79 -8.03 -9.70
C TYR A 146 23.92 -9.55 -9.73
N GLY A 147 23.32 -10.25 -10.69
CA GLY A 147 23.36 -11.72 -10.77
C GLY A 147 22.67 -12.36 -9.56
N LEU A 148 21.41 -12.01 -9.31
CA LEU A 148 20.61 -12.42 -8.14
C LEU A 148 19.56 -13.49 -8.49
N GLN A 149 19.77 -14.29 -9.54
CA GLN A 149 18.79 -15.30 -10.01
C GLN A 149 18.44 -16.34 -8.94
N GLU A 150 19.35 -16.60 -8.02
CA GLU A 150 19.16 -17.56 -6.93
C GLU A 150 18.68 -16.90 -5.62
N ALA A 151 18.52 -15.58 -5.58
CA ALA A 151 18.02 -14.88 -4.40
C ALA A 151 16.56 -15.23 -4.13
N GLU A 152 16.21 -15.44 -2.87
CA GLU A 152 14.85 -15.74 -2.45
C GLU A 152 14.08 -14.45 -2.18
N ILE A 153 12.90 -14.31 -2.80
CA ILE A 153 12.02 -13.17 -2.53
C ILE A 153 11.17 -13.50 -1.30
N LEU A 154 11.37 -12.74 -0.22
CA LEU A 154 10.65 -12.94 1.02
C LEU A 154 9.29 -12.21 1.01
N PRO A 155 8.22 -12.87 1.46
CA PRO A 155 6.92 -12.23 1.64
C PRO A 155 6.96 -11.30 2.87
N ARG A 156 6.05 -10.32 2.92
CA ARG A 156 5.92 -9.41 4.07
C ARG A 156 5.68 -10.13 5.40
N SER A 157 4.97 -11.25 5.36
CA SER A 157 4.69 -12.08 6.53
C SER A 157 5.96 -12.59 7.23
N PHE A 158 7.06 -12.76 6.50
CA PHE A 158 8.36 -13.11 7.08
C PHE A 158 8.86 -12.05 8.08
N PHE A 159 8.55 -10.79 7.85
CA PHE A 159 8.98 -9.65 8.67
C PHE A 159 8.05 -9.36 9.85
N GLY A 160 7.15 -10.29 10.18
CA GLY A 160 6.16 -10.08 11.23
C GLY A 160 5.00 -9.17 10.78
N ASP A 161 4.97 -8.80 9.50
CA ASP A 161 3.74 -8.35 8.88
C ASP A 161 2.83 -9.58 8.72
N THR A 162 2.42 -10.10 9.86
CA THR A 162 1.21 -10.86 9.92
C THR A 162 0.07 -9.85 9.70
N THR A 163 -0.05 -9.35 8.50
CA THR A 163 -1.37 -9.20 7.93
C THR A 163 -1.88 -10.63 7.89
N ASP A 164 -2.33 -11.05 9.05
CA ASP A 164 -3.11 -12.24 9.23
C ASP A 164 -4.13 -12.19 8.09
N GLU A 165 -4.02 -13.09 7.11
CA GLU A 165 -4.97 -13.12 5.98
C GLU A 165 -6.40 -13.10 6.54
N THR A 166 -6.58 -13.62 7.79
CA THR A 166 -7.85 -13.56 8.51
C THR A 166 -8.22 -12.14 8.93
N LYS A 167 -7.25 -11.21 9.05
CA LYS A 167 -7.50 -9.80 9.42
C LYS A 167 -7.62 -8.85 8.23
N LYS A 168 -7.30 -9.29 7.01
CA LYS A 168 -7.55 -8.46 5.83
C LYS A 168 -9.04 -8.16 5.70
N PRO A 169 -9.44 -6.97 5.27
CA PRO A 169 -10.84 -6.68 4.97
C PRO A 169 -11.30 -7.43 3.73
N MET A 170 -12.59 -7.53 3.52
CA MET A 170 -13.20 -7.78 2.23
C MET A 170 -13.14 -6.51 1.39
N GLY A 171 -13.01 -6.62 0.07
CA GLY A 171 -13.05 -5.48 -0.85
C GLY A 171 -14.42 -5.34 -1.50
N LEU A 172 -14.90 -4.12 -1.66
CA LEU A 172 -16.15 -3.82 -2.33
C LEU A 172 -15.99 -2.65 -3.30
N VAL A 173 -16.21 -2.92 -4.59
CA VAL A 173 -16.34 -1.89 -5.60
C VAL A 173 -17.82 -1.57 -5.77
N LEU A 174 -18.23 -0.33 -5.51
CA LEU A 174 -19.61 0.11 -5.67
C LEU A 174 -19.82 0.65 -7.10
N CYS A 175 -20.54 -0.11 -7.93
CA CYS A 175 -20.88 0.26 -9.29
C CYS A 175 -22.34 0.71 -9.45
N GLY A 176 -23.16 0.46 -8.42
CA GLY A 176 -24.58 0.80 -8.41
C GLY A 176 -24.84 2.29 -8.26
N GLY A 177 -25.80 2.77 -9.00
CA GLY A 177 -26.35 4.12 -8.95
C GLY A 177 -27.30 4.32 -10.13
N LYS A 178 -28.35 5.12 -9.98
CA LYS A 178 -29.33 5.45 -11.04
C LYS A 178 -28.68 6.33 -12.15
N SER A 179 -27.50 5.93 -12.68
CA SER A 179 -26.79 6.63 -13.77
C SER A 179 -27.48 6.47 -15.14
N THR A 180 -28.78 6.24 -15.17
CA THR A 180 -29.58 6.09 -16.39
C THR A 180 -29.67 7.37 -17.23
N ARG A 181 -29.16 8.52 -16.72
CA ARG A 181 -29.32 9.83 -17.40
C ARG A 181 -28.34 10.05 -18.57
N MET A 182 -27.34 9.19 -18.79
CA MET A 182 -26.23 9.50 -19.74
C MET A 182 -25.93 8.41 -20.79
N GLY A 183 -26.75 7.38 -20.94
CA GLY A 183 -26.58 6.39 -22.02
C GLY A 183 -25.34 5.50 -21.94
N ARG A 184 -24.41 5.73 -20.98
CA ARG A 184 -23.26 4.86 -20.69
C ARG A 184 -23.12 4.70 -19.18
N ASP A 185 -22.96 3.46 -18.76
CA ASP A 185 -22.75 3.11 -17.36
C ASP A 185 -21.30 3.42 -16.96
N LYS A 186 -21.10 4.25 -15.90
CA LYS A 186 -19.80 4.70 -15.42
C LYS A 186 -18.84 3.56 -15.08
N ALA A 187 -19.36 2.45 -14.57
CA ALA A 187 -18.58 1.29 -14.19
C ALA A 187 -17.82 0.66 -15.37
N PHE A 188 -18.34 0.79 -16.59
CA PHE A 188 -17.78 0.21 -17.81
C PHE A 188 -16.95 1.20 -18.64
N ILE A 189 -16.80 2.45 -18.22
CA ILE A 189 -15.91 3.41 -18.89
C ILE A 189 -14.46 2.97 -18.67
N GLN A 190 -13.64 3.11 -19.72
CA GLN A 190 -12.23 2.71 -19.68
C GLN A 190 -11.34 3.95 -19.50
N TYR A 191 -10.92 4.22 -18.29
CA TYR A 191 -9.90 5.25 -18.00
C TYR A 191 -8.46 4.68 -18.07
N HIS A 192 -8.29 3.37 -17.81
CA HIS A 192 -7.00 2.70 -17.64
C HIS A 192 -6.89 1.43 -18.50
N HIS A 193 -7.28 1.50 -19.79
CA HIS A 193 -7.26 0.37 -20.74
C HIS A 193 -8.15 -0.82 -20.36
N LYS A 194 -8.95 -0.72 -19.31
CA LYS A 194 -9.96 -1.69 -18.88
C LYS A 194 -11.14 -0.99 -18.20
N PRO A 195 -12.30 -1.67 -18.06
CA PRO A 195 -13.45 -1.09 -17.35
C PRO A 195 -13.06 -0.61 -15.95
N GLN A 196 -13.61 0.52 -15.53
CA GLN A 196 -13.24 1.16 -14.27
C GLN A 196 -13.49 0.25 -13.05
N TYR A 197 -14.57 -0.52 -13.03
CA TYR A 197 -14.81 -1.49 -11.96
C TYR A 197 -13.69 -2.53 -11.85
N ALA A 198 -13.18 -2.99 -13.00
CA ALA A 198 -12.12 -3.99 -13.04
C ALA A 198 -10.78 -3.41 -12.56
N TYR A 199 -10.49 -2.15 -12.93
CA TYR A 199 -9.32 -1.44 -12.44
C TYR A 199 -9.35 -1.27 -10.91
N MET A 200 -10.50 -0.86 -10.35
CA MET A 200 -10.69 -0.71 -8.91
C MET A 200 -10.60 -2.06 -8.18
N ALA A 201 -11.21 -3.11 -8.73
CA ALA A 201 -11.15 -4.45 -8.15
C ALA A 201 -9.71 -4.99 -8.10
N ASP A 202 -8.93 -4.80 -9.15
CA ASP A 202 -7.51 -5.21 -9.16
C ASP A 202 -6.67 -4.43 -8.14
N MET A 203 -6.99 -3.16 -7.92
CA MET A 203 -6.34 -2.35 -6.91
C MET A 203 -6.67 -2.86 -5.50
N LEU A 204 -7.95 -3.16 -5.21
CA LEU A 204 -8.41 -3.71 -3.94
C LEU A 204 -7.86 -5.12 -3.65
N ASN A 205 -7.65 -5.95 -4.67
CA ASN A 205 -7.12 -7.31 -4.51
C ASN A 205 -5.76 -7.38 -3.81
N ARG A 206 -5.01 -6.28 -3.80
CA ARG A 206 -3.72 -6.19 -3.08
C ARG A 206 -3.89 -6.16 -1.56
N PHE A 207 -5.03 -5.69 -1.08
CA PHE A 207 -5.28 -5.40 0.35
C PHE A 207 -6.34 -6.30 0.97
N CYS A 208 -7.14 -6.98 0.15
CA CYS A 208 -8.35 -7.68 0.59
C CYS A 208 -8.24 -9.19 0.45
N LYS A 209 -8.96 -9.96 1.30
CA LYS A 209 -9.11 -11.41 1.19
C LYS A 209 -9.79 -11.81 -0.11
N SER A 210 -10.80 -11.05 -0.50
CA SER A 210 -11.59 -11.22 -1.72
C SER A 210 -12.25 -9.91 -2.07
N VAL A 211 -12.50 -9.67 -3.36
CA VAL A 211 -13.12 -8.44 -3.85
C VAL A 211 -14.42 -8.75 -4.55
N PHE A 212 -15.47 -8.02 -4.20
CA PHE A 212 -16.78 -8.07 -4.81
C PHE A 212 -17.11 -6.78 -5.55
N ILE A 213 -17.92 -6.89 -6.58
CA ILE A 213 -18.41 -5.76 -7.36
C ILE A 213 -19.92 -5.71 -7.16
N SER A 214 -20.38 -4.75 -6.33
CA SER A 214 -21.79 -4.45 -6.14
C SER A 214 -22.33 -3.81 -7.42
N CYS A 215 -23.37 -4.40 -7.99
CA CYS A 215 -23.93 -3.99 -9.27
C CYS A 215 -25.43 -4.25 -9.36
N ALA A 216 -26.10 -3.54 -10.24
CA ALA A 216 -27.49 -3.83 -10.57
C ALA A 216 -27.61 -5.12 -11.40
N ASP A 217 -28.77 -5.76 -11.37
CA ASP A 217 -29.04 -7.02 -12.08
C ASP A 217 -28.65 -6.96 -13.58
N HIS A 218 -28.96 -5.88 -14.28
CA HIS A 218 -28.61 -5.70 -15.69
C HIS A 218 -27.11 -5.53 -15.95
N GLN A 219 -26.31 -5.13 -14.95
CA GLN A 219 -24.86 -4.99 -15.04
C GLN A 219 -24.12 -6.31 -14.85
N PHE A 220 -24.69 -7.22 -14.05
CA PHE A 220 -24.05 -8.48 -13.67
C PHE A 220 -23.58 -9.32 -14.87
N PRO A 221 -24.39 -9.54 -15.94
CA PRO A 221 -23.96 -10.30 -17.11
C PRO A 221 -22.83 -9.61 -17.93
N LEU A 222 -22.61 -8.33 -17.71
CA LEU A 222 -21.59 -7.53 -18.42
C LEU A 222 -20.22 -7.55 -17.74
N LEU A 223 -20.11 -8.12 -16.54
CA LEU A 223 -18.84 -8.23 -15.84
C LEU A 223 -17.93 -9.24 -16.55
N MET A 224 -16.65 -8.87 -16.63
CA MET A 224 -15.64 -9.74 -17.24
C MET A 224 -15.46 -11.03 -16.41
N PRO A 225 -15.13 -12.16 -17.04
CA PRO A 225 -14.79 -13.39 -16.34
C PRO A 225 -13.66 -13.19 -15.32
N GLY A 226 -13.79 -13.82 -14.16
CA GLY A 226 -12.80 -13.75 -13.07
C GLY A 226 -13.10 -12.68 -12.02
N TYR A 227 -14.04 -11.77 -12.25
CA TYR A 227 -14.51 -10.84 -11.23
C TYR A 227 -15.78 -11.34 -10.54
N LYS A 228 -15.85 -11.14 -9.22
CA LYS A 228 -16.98 -11.58 -8.40
C LYS A 228 -18.06 -10.50 -8.35
N GLY A 229 -19.08 -10.63 -9.14
CA GLY A 229 -20.26 -9.76 -9.08
C GLY A 229 -21.13 -10.09 -7.88
N LEU A 230 -21.78 -9.07 -7.33
CA LEU A 230 -22.78 -9.15 -6.28
C LEU A 230 -23.96 -8.27 -6.68
N ILE A 231 -25.10 -8.90 -6.99
CA ILE A 231 -26.32 -8.19 -7.36
C ILE A 231 -26.89 -7.50 -6.12
N ASP A 232 -27.14 -6.20 -6.19
CA ASP A 232 -27.70 -5.42 -5.09
C ASP A 232 -29.06 -5.98 -4.66
N SER A 233 -29.21 -6.28 -3.37
CA SER A 233 -30.40 -6.87 -2.79
C SER A 233 -31.59 -5.90 -2.82
N ALA A 234 -32.74 -6.40 -3.27
CA ALA A 234 -34.00 -5.64 -3.22
C ALA A 234 -34.42 -5.25 -1.80
N THR A 235 -33.96 -5.98 -0.79
CA THR A 235 -34.19 -5.68 0.63
C THR A 235 -33.63 -4.30 1.01
N PHE A 236 -32.54 -3.87 0.39
CA PHE A 236 -31.87 -2.60 0.69
C PHE A 236 -32.08 -1.55 -0.42
N ALA A 237 -33.10 -1.75 -1.27
CA ALA A 237 -33.37 -0.83 -2.37
C ALA A 237 -33.53 0.62 -1.88
N ASP A 238 -33.16 1.57 -2.75
CA ASP A 238 -33.24 3.01 -2.53
C ASP A 238 -32.38 3.61 -1.38
N ALA A 239 -31.47 2.81 -0.78
CA ALA A 239 -30.50 3.31 0.18
C ALA A 239 -29.20 3.86 -0.47
N GLY A 240 -29.18 4.06 -1.79
CA GLY A 240 -28.01 4.56 -2.51
C GLY A 240 -26.76 3.67 -2.33
N PRO A 241 -25.58 4.23 -2.08
CA PRO A 241 -24.36 3.42 -1.90
C PRO A 241 -24.42 2.45 -0.71
N LEU A 242 -25.26 2.73 0.28
CA LEU A 242 -25.45 1.84 1.43
C LEU A 242 -26.07 0.50 1.00
N THR A 243 -26.89 0.47 -0.08
CA THR A 243 -27.46 -0.78 -0.64
C THR A 243 -26.37 -1.82 -0.91
N GLY A 244 -25.34 -1.45 -1.66
CA GLY A 244 -24.25 -2.38 -2.01
C GLY A 244 -23.48 -2.87 -0.79
N LEU A 245 -23.22 -2.00 0.18
CA LEU A 245 -22.49 -2.36 1.40
C LEU A 245 -23.29 -3.30 2.29
N LEU A 246 -24.59 -3.07 2.44
CA LEU A 246 -25.48 -3.97 3.21
C LEU A 246 -25.69 -5.31 2.50
N THR A 247 -25.81 -5.31 1.16
CA THR A 247 -25.84 -6.54 0.37
C THR A 247 -24.56 -7.36 0.56
N ALA A 248 -23.41 -6.69 0.56
CA ALA A 248 -22.12 -7.34 0.79
C ALA A 248 -22.02 -7.93 2.20
N GLN A 249 -22.49 -7.20 3.21
CA GLN A 249 -22.56 -7.68 4.60
C GLN A 249 -23.51 -8.87 4.76
N GLU A 250 -24.64 -8.89 4.05
CA GLU A 250 -25.57 -10.04 4.06
C GLU A 250 -24.93 -11.27 3.42
N ALA A 251 -24.18 -11.10 2.32
CA ALA A 251 -23.50 -12.18 1.59
C ALA A 251 -22.29 -12.74 2.36
N VAL A 252 -21.55 -11.89 3.07
CA VAL A 252 -20.35 -12.27 3.84
C VAL A 252 -20.40 -11.55 5.20
N PRO A 253 -21.13 -12.12 6.17
CA PRO A 253 -21.32 -11.52 7.48
C PRO A 253 -20.02 -11.51 8.31
N GLU A 254 -20.00 -10.63 9.31
CA GLU A 254 -18.91 -10.53 10.30
C GLU A 254 -17.53 -10.19 9.71
N GLU A 255 -17.51 -9.40 8.62
CA GLU A 255 -16.27 -8.91 8.00
C GLU A 255 -16.17 -7.39 8.03
N SER A 256 -14.93 -6.88 7.98
CA SER A 256 -14.67 -5.47 7.66
C SER A 256 -14.55 -5.29 6.15
N TRP A 257 -14.89 -4.11 5.65
CA TRP A 257 -15.00 -3.83 4.23
C TRP A 257 -14.18 -2.61 3.82
N LEU A 258 -13.24 -2.79 2.87
CA LEU A 258 -12.61 -1.69 2.15
C LEU A 258 -13.44 -1.36 0.92
N VAL A 259 -14.08 -0.20 0.95
CA VAL A 259 -15.08 0.24 -0.03
C VAL A 259 -14.49 1.28 -0.96
N VAL A 260 -14.71 1.14 -2.26
CA VAL A 260 -14.35 2.12 -3.29
C VAL A 260 -15.49 2.29 -4.28
N GLY A 261 -15.87 3.52 -4.55
CA GLY A 261 -16.77 3.86 -5.67
C GLY A 261 -16.07 3.73 -7.02
N CYS A 262 -16.77 3.33 -8.06
CA CYS A 262 -16.22 3.25 -9.42
C CYS A 262 -16.03 4.61 -10.10
N ASP A 263 -16.43 5.72 -9.48
CA ASP A 263 -16.38 7.08 -10.02
C ASP A 263 -15.11 7.88 -9.62
N TYR A 264 -14.08 7.21 -9.05
CA TYR A 264 -12.80 7.82 -8.65
C TYR A 264 -11.62 7.39 -9.53
N PRO A 265 -11.52 7.83 -10.78
CA PRO A 265 -10.50 7.35 -11.72
C PRO A 265 -9.07 7.77 -11.36
N TYR A 266 -8.90 8.77 -10.50
CA TYR A 266 -7.58 9.29 -10.08
C TYR A 266 -7.04 8.65 -8.81
N LEU A 267 -7.82 7.76 -8.17
CA LEU A 267 -7.39 7.02 -6.98
C LEU A 267 -6.21 6.11 -7.32
N ILE A 268 -5.22 6.05 -6.44
CA ILE A 268 -4.04 5.20 -6.61
C ILE A 268 -3.89 4.22 -5.44
N THR A 269 -3.09 3.19 -5.66
CA THR A 269 -2.83 2.14 -4.65
C THR A 269 -2.32 2.69 -3.31
N ALA A 270 -1.51 3.78 -3.34
CA ALA A 270 -0.99 4.40 -2.13
C ALA A 270 -2.08 5.01 -1.23
N ASP A 271 -3.19 5.46 -1.82
CA ASP A 271 -4.31 5.99 -1.04
C ASP A 271 -5.02 4.87 -0.28
N LEU A 272 -5.17 3.69 -0.89
CA LEU A 272 -5.74 2.51 -0.22
C LEU A 272 -4.79 1.95 0.84
N ASP A 273 -3.49 1.95 0.59
CA ASP A 273 -2.48 1.53 1.57
C ASP A 273 -2.55 2.37 2.84
N LYS A 274 -2.75 3.69 2.72
CA LYS A 274 -2.94 4.60 3.87
C LYS A 274 -4.18 4.23 4.69
N LEU A 275 -5.32 3.94 4.03
CA LEU A 275 -6.54 3.54 4.73
C LEU A 275 -6.32 2.24 5.52
N VAL A 276 -5.71 1.24 4.88
CA VAL A 276 -5.45 -0.06 5.51
C VAL A 276 -4.41 0.06 6.63
N SER A 277 -3.37 0.87 6.44
CA SER A 277 -2.33 1.10 7.45
C SER A 277 -2.83 1.86 8.68
N ALA A 278 -3.88 2.66 8.53
CA ALA A 278 -4.49 3.43 9.61
C ALA A 278 -5.58 2.64 10.39
N ARG A 279 -5.79 1.35 10.07
CA ARG A 279 -6.76 0.50 10.78
C ARG A 279 -6.43 0.39 12.26
N SER A 280 -7.47 0.42 13.07
CA SER A 280 -7.39 0.12 14.50
C SER A 280 -8.76 -0.33 15.01
N GLU A 281 -8.77 -1.30 15.90
CA GLU A 281 -10.00 -1.77 16.58
C GLU A 281 -10.70 -0.68 17.41
N MET A 282 -10.04 0.47 17.62
CA MET A 282 -10.60 1.63 18.30
C MET A 282 -11.58 2.44 17.44
N TYR A 283 -11.57 2.23 16.12
CA TYR A 283 -12.39 2.99 15.16
C TYR A 283 -13.47 2.12 14.54
N ASP A 284 -14.59 2.71 14.21
CA ASP A 284 -15.67 2.10 13.42
C ASP A 284 -15.35 2.15 11.93
N ALA A 285 -14.58 3.16 11.51
CA ALA A 285 -14.16 3.35 10.13
C ALA A 285 -12.87 4.17 10.02
N VAL A 286 -12.20 4.03 8.87
CA VAL A 286 -11.12 4.90 8.41
C VAL A 286 -11.55 5.50 7.08
N CYS A 287 -11.50 6.81 6.91
CA CYS A 287 -11.86 7.46 5.65
C CYS A 287 -10.99 8.68 5.37
N TYR A 288 -11.04 9.16 4.13
CA TYR A 288 -10.51 10.46 3.80
C TYR A 288 -11.47 11.58 4.15
N ARG A 289 -10.91 12.75 4.52
CA ARG A 289 -11.62 14.02 4.67
C ARG A 289 -11.13 15.01 3.63
N HIS A 290 -12.04 15.60 2.89
CA HIS A 290 -11.71 16.64 1.92
C HIS A 290 -11.16 17.88 2.63
N PRO A 291 -9.95 18.36 2.28
CA PRO A 291 -9.30 19.44 3.02
C PRO A 291 -10.04 20.78 2.96
N HIS A 292 -10.76 21.05 1.86
CA HIS A 292 -11.50 22.30 1.68
C HIS A 292 -12.92 22.25 2.24
N SER A 293 -13.69 21.23 1.89
CA SER A 293 -15.08 21.11 2.33
C SER A 293 -15.26 20.55 3.74
N GLN A 294 -14.19 19.95 4.30
CA GLN A 294 -14.19 19.23 5.58
C GLN A 294 -15.22 18.08 5.63
N MET A 295 -15.69 17.63 4.47
CA MET A 295 -16.60 16.49 4.36
C MET A 295 -15.82 15.18 4.31
N ASP A 296 -16.34 14.17 5.00
CA ASP A 296 -15.80 12.81 4.96
C ASP A 296 -16.21 12.13 3.63
N GLU A 297 -15.30 11.32 3.07
CA GLU A 297 -15.52 10.56 1.83
C GLU A 297 -15.93 9.11 2.13
N PRO A 298 -17.24 8.81 2.10
CA PRO A 298 -17.73 7.50 2.48
C PRO A 298 -17.48 6.40 1.45
N LEU A 299 -17.17 6.77 0.20
CA LEU A 299 -16.94 5.83 -0.90
C LEU A 299 -15.46 5.57 -1.18
N ILE A 300 -14.56 6.07 -0.34
CA ILE A 300 -13.15 5.68 -0.25
C ILE A 300 -12.86 5.51 1.24
N ALA A 301 -13.30 4.40 1.80
CA ALA A 301 -13.28 4.17 3.23
C ALA A 301 -13.14 2.68 3.59
N LEU A 302 -12.57 2.43 4.75
CA LEU A 302 -12.56 1.12 5.38
C LEU A 302 -13.53 1.13 6.56
N TYR A 303 -14.53 0.27 6.51
CA TYR A 303 -15.50 0.08 7.59
C TYR A 303 -15.15 -1.17 8.39
N GLU A 304 -14.96 -1.02 9.69
CA GLU A 304 -14.76 -2.15 10.59
C GLU A 304 -16.10 -2.83 10.91
N LYS A 305 -16.05 -4.03 11.47
CA LYS A 305 -17.25 -4.80 11.85
C LYS A 305 -18.22 -3.99 12.71
N THR A 306 -17.68 -3.20 13.64
CA THR A 306 -18.49 -2.31 14.49
C THR A 306 -19.19 -1.22 13.69
N GLY A 307 -18.48 -0.63 12.72
CA GLY A 307 -19.06 0.35 11.80
C GLY A 307 -20.15 -0.23 10.92
N ILE A 308 -19.93 -1.42 10.37
CA ILE A 308 -20.95 -2.14 9.58
C ILE A 308 -22.19 -2.42 10.43
N SER A 309 -22.02 -2.90 11.67
CA SER A 309 -23.16 -3.14 12.58
C SER A 309 -23.98 -1.88 12.84
N LYS A 310 -23.32 -0.73 12.97
CA LYS A 310 -24.00 0.57 13.10
C LYS A 310 -24.77 0.95 11.84
N LEU A 311 -24.24 0.66 10.64
CA LEU A 311 -24.93 0.90 9.37
C LEU A 311 -26.17 0.01 9.20
N VAL A 312 -26.09 -1.24 9.58
CA VAL A 312 -27.24 -2.16 9.59
C VAL A 312 -28.35 -1.63 10.50
N HIS A 313 -27.98 -1.18 11.70
CA HIS A 313 -28.93 -0.61 12.66
C HIS A 313 -29.54 0.70 12.15
N ALA A 314 -28.73 1.59 11.59
CA ALA A 314 -29.20 2.84 10.99
C ALA A 314 -30.20 2.63 9.87
N PHE A 315 -29.93 1.63 9.00
CA PHE A 315 -30.85 1.25 7.93
C PHE A 315 -32.22 0.76 8.49
N ALA A 316 -32.21 -0.08 9.51
CA ALA A 316 -33.43 -0.54 10.17
C ALA A 316 -34.27 0.59 10.78
N GLU A 317 -33.62 1.71 11.11
CA GLU A 317 -34.29 2.93 11.61
C GLU A 317 -34.64 3.93 10.49
N GLY A 318 -34.49 3.56 9.23
CA GLY A 318 -34.81 4.40 8.08
C GLY A 318 -33.75 5.47 7.75
N ARG A 319 -32.55 5.38 8.29
CA ARG A 319 -31.44 6.28 7.98
C ARG A 319 -30.53 5.66 6.91
N HIS A 320 -30.52 6.24 5.72
CA HIS A 320 -29.87 5.67 4.54
C HIS A 320 -28.64 6.45 4.06
N SER A 321 -28.32 7.59 4.67
CA SER A 321 -27.19 8.42 4.26
C SER A 321 -25.88 7.91 4.84
N LEU A 322 -25.09 7.19 4.03
CA LEU A 322 -23.78 6.67 4.43
C LEU A 322 -22.84 7.77 4.97
N ARG A 323 -22.87 8.97 4.36
CA ARG A 323 -22.10 10.13 4.85
C ARG A 323 -22.57 10.62 6.20
N HIS A 324 -23.87 10.65 6.42
CA HIS A 324 -24.43 11.07 7.71
C HIS A 324 -24.05 10.08 8.82
N GLU A 325 -24.20 8.79 8.55
CA GLU A 325 -23.86 7.75 9.54
C GLU A 325 -22.36 7.72 9.83
N LEU A 326 -21.49 7.93 8.83
CA LEU A 326 -20.05 8.04 9.03
C LEU A 326 -19.69 9.19 9.97
N ALA A 327 -20.40 10.32 9.90
CA ALA A 327 -20.19 11.44 10.80
C ALA A 327 -20.55 11.13 12.29
N ASN A 328 -21.41 10.14 12.51
CA ASN A 328 -21.84 9.69 13.85
C ASN A 328 -21.02 8.52 14.41
N MET A 329 -20.00 8.06 13.67
CA MET A 329 -19.10 6.99 14.06
C MET A 329 -17.80 7.51 14.68
N THR A 330 -17.08 6.61 15.38
CA THR A 330 -15.69 6.85 15.77
C THR A 330 -14.79 6.60 14.59
N VAL A 331 -14.32 7.67 13.91
CA VAL A 331 -13.64 7.59 12.62
C VAL A 331 -12.23 8.13 12.69
N GLN A 332 -11.26 7.34 12.19
CA GLN A 332 -9.94 7.85 11.84
C GLN A 332 -10.03 8.58 10.50
N ARG A 333 -9.77 9.88 10.51
CA ARG A 333 -9.84 10.74 9.33
C ARG A 333 -8.45 11.05 8.80
N LEU A 334 -8.22 10.73 7.54
CA LEU A 334 -6.96 10.99 6.85
C LEU A 334 -7.10 12.18 5.91
N LEU A 335 -6.01 12.91 5.72
CA LEU A 335 -5.92 13.90 4.65
C LEU A 335 -5.26 13.26 3.42
N PRO A 336 -5.78 13.51 2.21
CA PRO A 336 -5.16 13.04 0.98
C PRO A 336 -3.85 13.80 0.73
N ASP A 337 -2.85 13.13 0.13
CA ASP A 337 -1.63 13.82 -0.33
C ASP A 337 -1.90 14.72 -1.53
N ASP A 338 -2.92 14.37 -2.33
CA ASP A 338 -3.42 15.13 -3.46
C ASP A 338 -4.95 15.06 -3.45
N SER A 339 -5.60 16.19 -3.22
CA SER A 339 -7.06 16.29 -3.16
C SER A 339 -7.76 15.92 -4.48
N ASN A 340 -7.06 16.03 -5.62
CA ASN A 340 -7.60 15.64 -6.92
C ASN A 340 -7.88 14.12 -7.00
N ARG A 341 -7.18 13.31 -6.22
CA ARG A 341 -7.37 11.85 -6.19
C ARG A 341 -8.72 11.42 -5.62
N LEU A 342 -9.32 12.28 -4.77
CA LEU A 342 -10.65 12.05 -4.20
C LEU A 342 -11.77 12.68 -5.06
N GLN A 343 -11.44 13.18 -6.25
CA GLN A 343 -12.42 13.79 -7.12
C GLN A 343 -13.22 12.70 -7.84
N SER A 344 -14.52 12.65 -7.58
CA SER A 344 -15.46 11.86 -8.37
C SER A 344 -15.71 12.54 -9.70
N VAL A 345 -15.72 11.75 -10.78
CA VAL A 345 -16.03 12.25 -12.12
C VAL A 345 -17.50 12.01 -12.40
N ASP A 346 -18.29 13.09 -12.25
CA ASP A 346 -19.64 13.17 -12.75
C ASP A 346 -19.61 13.81 -14.15
N TYR A 347 -19.92 13.05 -15.19
CA TYR A 347 -20.16 13.59 -16.52
C TYR A 347 -21.52 14.32 -16.57
N SER A 348 -21.59 15.46 -15.93
CA SER A 348 -22.70 16.41 -16.06
C SER A 348 -22.17 17.72 -16.62
N SER A 349 -21.58 17.66 -17.80
CA SER A 349 -21.34 18.88 -18.64
C SER A 349 -21.07 18.46 -20.05
#